data_3a0b1af4818603b6729289e3095886ac
#
_entry.id   3a0b1af4818603b6729289e3095886ac
#
_cell.length_a   1.000
_cell.length_b   1.000
_cell.length_c   1.000
_cell.angle_alpha   90.00
_cell.angle_beta   90.00
_cell.angle_gamma   90.00
#
_symmetry.space_group_name_H-M   'P 1'
#
loop_
_entity.id
_entity.type
_entity.pdbx_description
1 polymer ?
#
loop_
_entity_poly.entity_id
_entity_poly.type
_entity_poly.pdbx_seq_one_letter_code
_entity_poly.pdbx_strand_id
1 'polypeptide(L)'
;PPLPAARAAVPPPVITDFQLVNTALTPPTQAQCNAINRRCWAPGPYQNAYNLTPLYAAGNQGQGVTVAVVDSFGSQTLAADLANFNTQFGLQHMCGEANHTCVAGDPTFSTLCVQACTNAKSTANGHQQDRSAWSVEVSLDVEWVHAVAPKANVLPVTTPTAETLGVPVFPQMMNAQQYVND
;
A
#
# COMPACT_ATOMS: atom_id res chain seq x y z
N PRO A 1 -18.49 -40.21 -15.83
CA PRO A 1 -18.61 -39.54 -14.55
C PRO A 1 -17.83 -38.22 -14.62
N PRO A 2 -18.42 -37.09 -14.17
CA PRO A 2 -17.70 -35.85 -14.13
C PRO A 2 -16.53 -35.95 -13.12
N LEU A 3 -15.38 -35.43 -13.50
CA LEU A 3 -14.23 -35.33 -12.62
C LEU A 3 -14.62 -34.45 -11.41
N PRO A 4 -14.22 -34.83 -10.18
CA PRO A 4 -14.45 -33.98 -9.05
C PRO A 4 -13.73 -32.63 -9.29
N ALA A 5 -14.47 -31.54 -9.12
CA ALA A 5 -13.89 -30.22 -9.21
C ALA A 5 -12.71 -30.13 -8.19
N ALA A 6 -11.51 -29.98 -8.71
CA ALA A 6 -10.36 -29.72 -7.88
C ALA A 6 -10.67 -28.44 -7.07
N ARG A 7 -10.79 -28.57 -5.76
CA ARG A 7 -10.84 -27.40 -4.87
C ARG A 7 -9.51 -26.69 -5.08
N ALA A 8 -9.56 -25.51 -5.69
CA ALA A 8 -8.37 -24.66 -5.77
C ALA A 8 -7.86 -24.46 -4.35
N ALA A 9 -6.62 -24.82 -4.11
CA ALA A 9 -5.97 -24.52 -2.85
C ALA A 9 -5.99 -22.98 -2.71
N VAL A 10 -6.53 -22.48 -1.61
CA VAL A 10 -6.48 -21.06 -1.30
C VAL A 10 -5.00 -20.73 -1.13
N PRO A 11 -4.43 -19.83 -1.93
CA PRO A 11 -3.04 -19.44 -1.73
C PRO A 11 -2.88 -18.86 -0.33
N PRO A 12 -1.72 -19.01 0.31
CA PRO A 12 -1.46 -18.41 1.61
C PRO A 12 -1.61 -16.88 1.52
N PRO A 13 -1.99 -16.21 2.62
CA PRO A 13 -2.07 -14.76 2.64
C PRO A 13 -0.74 -14.13 2.20
N VAL A 14 -0.82 -13.01 1.51
CA VAL A 14 0.34 -12.31 0.90
C VAL A 14 1.40 -11.96 1.95
N ILE A 15 0.98 -11.68 3.19
CA ILE A 15 1.88 -11.41 4.31
C ILE A 15 1.75 -12.53 5.35
N THR A 16 2.66 -13.49 5.31
CA THR A 16 2.67 -14.63 6.24
C THR A 16 3.61 -14.46 7.43
N ASP A 17 4.50 -13.50 7.39
CA ASP A 17 5.61 -13.38 8.36
C ASP A 17 5.92 -11.92 8.72
N PHE A 18 4.91 -11.09 8.87
CA PHE A 18 5.14 -9.77 9.44
C PHE A 18 5.25 -9.86 10.97
N GLN A 19 6.11 -9.05 11.54
CA GLN A 19 6.36 -9.01 12.96
C GLN A 19 6.28 -7.58 13.48
N LEU A 20 5.40 -7.35 14.45
CA LEU A 20 5.34 -6.06 15.12
C LEU A 20 6.59 -5.88 15.99
N VAL A 21 7.47 -4.97 15.61
CA VAL A 21 8.74 -4.72 16.30
C VAL A 21 8.54 -3.87 17.56
N ASN A 22 7.62 -2.92 17.49
CA ASN A 22 7.19 -2.11 18.62
C ASN A 22 5.77 -1.57 18.40
N THR A 23 5.16 -1.05 19.43
CA THR A 23 3.83 -0.41 19.39
C THR A 23 3.91 1.12 19.33
N ALA A 24 5.12 1.69 19.27
CA ALA A 24 5.31 3.12 19.16
C ALA A 24 5.00 3.59 17.73
N LEU A 25 4.54 4.84 17.60
CA LEU A 25 4.36 5.48 16.30
C LEU A 25 5.69 5.96 15.70
N THR A 26 6.82 5.55 16.27
CA THR A 26 8.16 5.86 15.78
C THR A 26 8.76 4.63 15.10
N PRO A 27 9.47 4.80 13.99
CA PRO A 27 10.13 3.69 13.33
C PRO A 27 11.07 2.93 14.28
N PRO A 28 11.15 1.60 14.19
CA PRO A 28 12.11 0.84 14.97
C PRO A 28 13.54 1.20 14.55
N THR A 29 14.44 1.19 15.51
CA THR A 29 15.87 1.32 15.23
C THR A 29 16.42 0.06 14.59
N GLN A 30 17.54 0.17 13.87
CA GLN A 30 18.23 -1.01 13.31
C GLN A 30 18.61 -2.02 14.41
N ALA A 31 18.93 -1.56 15.61
CA ALA A 31 19.24 -2.45 16.73
C ALA A 31 18.02 -3.28 17.17
N GLN A 32 16.84 -2.67 17.21
CA GLN A 32 15.58 -3.37 17.50
C GLN A 32 15.26 -4.43 16.43
N CYS A 33 15.46 -4.08 15.17
CA CYS A 33 15.27 -5.03 14.08
C CYS A 33 16.28 -6.17 14.11
N ASN A 34 17.53 -5.88 14.39
CA ASN A 34 18.58 -6.90 14.51
C ASN A 34 18.31 -7.86 15.67
N ALA A 35 17.71 -7.39 16.77
CA ALA A 35 17.37 -8.22 17.92
C ALA A 35 16.37 -9.35 17.57
N ILE A 36 15.61 -9.20 16.51
CA ILE A 36 14.66 -10.20 15.98
C ILE A 36 15.11 -10.79 14.64
N ASN A 37 16.40 -10.66 14.32
CA ASN A 37 16.99 -11.13 13.05
C ASN A 37 16.34 -10.56 11.79
N ARG A 38 15.92 -9.29 11.83
CA ARG A 38 15.33 -8.56 10.70
C ARG A 38 16.21 -7.37 10.33
N ARG A 39 16.08 -6.92 9.09
CA ARG A 39 16.61 -5.63 8.64
C ARG A 39 15.47 -4.65 8.53
N CYS A 40 15.67 -3.45 9.07
CA CYS A 40 14.77 -2.34 8.83
C CYS A 40 15.24 -1.54 7.63
N TRP A 41 14.33 -1.27 6.74
CA TRP A 41 14.54 -0.35 5.63
C TRP A 41 13.78 0.94 5.89
N ALA A 42 14.45 2.07 5.73
CA ALA A 42 13.84 3.38 5.73
C ALA A 42 14.00 4.00 4.34
N PRO A 43 13.19 5.01 3.96
CA PRO A 43 13.27 5.68 2.66
C PRO A 43 14.67 6.08 2.25
N GLY A 44 15.41 6.80 3.09
CA GLY A 44 16.77 7.26 2.77
C GLY A 44 17.76 6.13 2.44
N PRO A 45 17.98 5.13 3.32
CA PRO A 45 18.78 3.95 3.01
C PRO A 45 18.34 3.21 1.76
N TYR A 46 17.03 3.10 1.51
CA TYR A 46 16.49 2.47 0.31
C TYR A 46 16.82 3.27 -0.94
N GLN A 47 16.56 4.58 -0.94
CA GLN A 47 16.90 5.49 -2.04
C GLN A 47 18.40 5.43 -2.39
N ASN A 48 19.26 5.36 -1.37
CA ASN A 48 20.70 5.20 -1.56
C ASN A 48 21.06 3.84 -2.16
N ALA A 49 20.44 2.74 -1.70
CA ALA A 49 20.70 1.39 -2.21
C ALA A 49 20.36 1.27 -3.70
N TYR A 50 19.34 1.99 -4.18
CA TYR A 50 18.95 2.04 -5.58
C TYR A 50 19.57 3.20 -6.35
N ASN A 51 20.45 3.98 -5.72
CA ASN A 51 21.12 5.15 -6.32
C ASN A 51 20.14 6.16 -6.94
N LEU A 52 19.06 6.50 -6.22
CA LEU A 52 18.03 7.41 -6.72
C LEU A 52 18.43 8.90 -6.62
N THR A 53 19.42 9.22 -5.78
CA THR A 53 19.88 10.62 -5.56
C THR A 53 20.22 11.36 -6.86
N PRO A 54 20.94 10.77 -7.85
CA PRO A 54 21.20 11.47 -9.12
C PRO A 54 19.92 11.76 -9.92
N LEU A 55 18.91 10.88 -9.86
CA LEU A 55 17.62 11.10 -10.52
C LEU A 55 16.90 12.29 -9.91
N TYR A 56 16.88 12.36 -8.57
CA TYR A 56 16.25 13.46 -7.84
C TYR A 56 16.96 14.80 -8.08
N ALA A 57 18.30 14.78 -8.12
CA ALA A 57 19.09 15.97 -8.44
C ALA A 57 18.83 16.47 -9.88
N ALA A 58 18.53 15.56 -10.81
CA ALA A 58 18.11 15.89 -12.17
C ALA A 58 16.64 16.31 -12.29
N GLY A 59 15.90 16.40 -11.17
CA GLY A 59 14.50 16.79 -11.15
C GLY A 59 13.52 15.64 -11.41
N ASN A 60 13.97 14.41 -11.57
CA ASN A 60 13.13 13.24 -11.86
C ASN A 60 12.60 12.63 -10.57
N GLN A 61 11.49 13.14 -10.07
CA GLN A 61 10.85 12.73 -8.82
C GLN A 61 9.39 12.28 -9.01
N GLY A 62 8.95 12.15 -10.25
CA GLY A 62 7.58 11.72 -10.58
C GLY A 62 6.57 12.85 -10.77
N GLN A 63 7.02 14.11 -10.93
CA GLN A 63 6.12 15.25 -11.13
C GLN A 63 5.20 15.03 -12.33
N GLY A 64 3.90 15.29 -12.14
CA GLY A 64 2.89 15.16 -13.18
C GLY A 64 2.52 13.72 -13.54
N VAL A 65 3.11 12.73 -12.87
CA VAL A 65 2.75 11.31 -13.04
C VAL A 65 1.82 10.90 -11.91
N THR A 66 0.81 10.10 -12.22
CA THR A 66 0.00 9.39 -11.22
C THR A 66 0.38 7.92 -11.23
N VAL A 67 0.78 7.41 -10.07
CA VAL A 67 1.01 5.98 -9.86
C VAL A 67 -0.24 5.40 -9.25
N ALA A 68 -0.91 4.51 -9.98
CA ALA A 68 -2.03 3.77 -9.47
C ALA A 68 -1.54 2.46 -8.84
N VAL A 69 -2.05 2.16 -7.65
CA VAL A 69 -1.79 0.93 -6.92
C VAL A 69 -3.10 0.15 -6.81
N VAL A 70 -3.16 -1.02 -7.41
CA VAL A 70 -4.39 -1.82 -7.43
C VAL A 70 -4.33 -2.90 -6.36
N ASP A 71 -5.14 -2.72 -5.33
CA ASP A 71 -5.13 -3.54 -4.13
C ASP A 71 -6.52 -4.05 -3.74
N SER A 72 -6.54 -4.92 -2.75
CA SER A 72 -7.77 -5.45 -2.18
C SER A 72 -8.17 -4.68 -0.93
N PHE A 73 -9.47 -4.50 -0.73
CA PHE A 73 -10.15 -3.97 0.45
C PHE A 73 -9.77 -2.55 0.88
N GLY A 74 -8.53 -2.11 0.74
CA GLY A 74 -8.04 -0.84 1.25
C GLY A 74 -7.83 -0.82 2.78
N SER A 75 -7.45 0.36 3.29
CA SER A 75 -7.30 0.63 4.71
C SER A 75 -8.08 1.89 5.10
N GLN A 76 -8.78 1.84 6.24
CA GLN A 76 -9.51 3.01 6.76
C GLN A 76 -8.56 4.05 7.37
N THR A 77 -7.36 3.66 7.72
CA THR A 77 -6.34 4.51 8.34
C THR A 77 -5.32 5.04 7.34
N LEU A 78 -5.43 4.64 6.06
CA LEU A 78 -4.41 4.88 5.04
C LEU A 78 -3.93 6.33 4.94
N ALA A 79 -4.86 7.30 4.99
CA ALA A 79 -4.50 8.73 4.97
C ALA A 79 -3.73 9.16 6.24
N ALA A 80 -4.02 8.56 7.37
CA ALA A 80 -3.32 8.82 8.63
C ALA A 80 -1.98 8.10 8.69
N ASP A 81 -1.92 6.88 8.17
CA ASP A 81 -0.70 6.08 8.09
C ASP A 81 0.32 6.79 7.20
N LEU A 82 -0.09 7.25 6.02
CA LEU A 82 0.74 8.03 5.10
C LEU A 82 1.25 9.33 5.75
N ALA A 83 0.39 10.08 6.45
CA ALA A 83 0.79 11.30 7.14
C ALA A 83 1.84 11.03 8.24
N ASN A 84 1.66 9.94 8.99
CA ASN A 84 2.62 9.50 10.00
C ASN A 84 3.95 9.09 9.35
N PHE A 85 3.91 8.32 8.28
CA PHE A 85 5.09 7.90 7.53
C PHE A 85 5.88 9.10 7.01
N ASN A 86 5.20 10.05 6.35
CA ASN A 86 5.83 11.26 5.83
C ASN A 86 6.48 12.09 6.94
N THR A 87 5.78 12.26 8.06
CA THR A 87 6.33 12.96 9.24
C THR A 87 7.56 12.26 9.81
N GLN A 88 7.50 10.94 9.99
CA GLN A 88 8.56 10.16 10.61
C GLN A 88 9.85 10.12 9.78
N PHE A 89 9.72 10.13 8.46
CA PHE A 89 10.85 10.03 7.55
C PHE A 89 11.22 11.36 6.88
N GLY A 90 10.54 12.47 7.22
CA GLY A 90 10.80 13.79 6.67
C GLY A 90 10.53 13.87 5.17
N LEU A 91 9.54 13.13 4.68
CA LEU A 91 9.10 13.19 3.29
C LEU A 91 8.17 14.37 3.06
N GLN A 92 8.03 14.79 1.79
CA GLN A 92 7.04 15.80 1.41
C GLN A 92 5.64 15.30 1.72
N HIS A 93 4.83 16.15 2.36
CA HIS A 93 3.42 15.83 2.58
C HIS A 93 2.60 15.87 1.29
N MET A 94 1.51 15.13 1.26
CA MET A 94 0.64 15.00 0.09
C MET A 94 -0.73 15.63 0.35
N CYS A 95 -1.28 16.27 -0.68
CA CYS A 95 -2.70 16.66 -0.66
C CYS A 95 -3.59 15.43 -0.53
N GLY A 96 -4.43 15.38 0.50
CA GLY A 96 -5.35 14.28 0.75
C GLY A 96 -4.92 13.33 1.88
N GLU A 97 -3.70 13.45 2.39
CA GLU A 97 -3.32 12.78 3.63
C GLU A 97 -3.98 13.45 4.85
N ALA A 98 -3.99 12.76 5.99
CA ALA A 98 -4.61 13.30 7.20
C ALA A 98 -3.82 14.49 7.78
N ASN A 99 -4.55 15.47 8.30
CA ASN A 99 -3.97 16.62 9.01
C ASN A 99 -3.01 17.51 8.20
N HIS A 100 -3.00 17.39 6.86
CA HIS A 100 -2.24 18.24 5.97
C HIS A 100 -3.13 19.19 5.19
N THR A 101 -2.76 20.47 5.17
CA THR A 101 -3.40 21.48 4.32
C THR A 101 -2.63 21.58 3.02
N CYS A 102 -3.29 21.29 1.91
CA CYS A 102 -2.68 21.32 0.58
C CYS A 102 -2.07 22.68 0.26
N VAL A 103 -0.87 22.66 -0.27
CA VAL A 103 -0.19 23.81 -0.84
C VAL A 103 0.20 23.57 -2.30
N ALA A 104 0.42 24.64 -3.03
CA ALA A 104 0.82 24.55 -4.44
C ALA A 104 2.15 23.77 -4.57
N GLY A 105 2.14 22.72 -5.40
CA GLY A 105 3.30 21.86 -5.64
C GLY A 105 3.33 20.58 -4.82
N ASP A 106 2.36 20.36 -3.91
CA ASP A 106 2.20 19.07 -3.28
C ASP A 106 1.68 18.04 -4.28
N PRO A 107 2.22 16.81 -4.24
CA PRO A 107 1.62 15.70 -4.94
C PRO A 107 0.27 15.35 -4.30
N THR A 108 -0.61 14.70 -5.05
CA THR A 108 -1.93 14.30 -4.56
C THR A 108 -1.97 12.84 -4.15
N PHE A 109 -2.63 12.58 -3.03
CA PHE A 109 -3.07 11.28 -2.59
C PHE A 109 -4.59 11.24 -2.64
N SER A 110 -5.14 10.27 -3.34
CA SER A 110 -6.59 10.06 -3.40
C SER A 110 -6.89 8.57 -3.50
N THR A 111 -8.02 8.15 -2.97
CA THR A 111 -8.41 6.74 -2.97
C THR A 111 -9.60 6.52 -3.90
N LEU A 112 -9.56 5.45 -4.65
CA LEU A 112 -10.66 5.02 -5.50
C LEU A 112 -11.08 3.60 -5.12
N CYS A 113 -12.36 3.42 -4.90
CA CYS A 113 -12.95 2.11 -4.71
C CYS A 113 -13.73 1.71 -5.94
N VAL A 114 -13.35 0.63 -6.58
CA VAL A 114 -14.03 0.05 -7.73
C VAL A 114 -15.04 -0.99 -7.24
N GLN A 115 -16.30 -0.88 -7.69
CA GLN A 115 -17.38 -1.83 -7.38
C GLN A 115 -17.85 -1.84 -5.91
N ALA A 116 -18.09 -0.66 -5.36
CA ALA A 116 -18.67 -0.49 -4.04
C ALA A 116 -17.93 -1.26 -2.92
N CYS A 117 -16.72 -0.86 -2.63
CA CYS A 117 -15.97 -1.33 -1.46
C CYS A 117 -16.77 -0.99 -0.21
N THR A 118 -17.74 -1.80 0.11
CA THR A 118 -18.44 -1.69 1.37
C THR A 118 -17.43 -1.96 2.46
N ASN A 119 -17.18 -0.93 3.23
CA ASN A 119 -16.41 -0.90 4.45
C ASN A 119 -15.83 -2.24 4.91
N ALA A 120 -14.55 -2.25 5.17
CA ALA A 120 -13.80 -3.35 5.76
C ALA A 120 -14.41 -3.99 7.03
N LYS A 121 -15.55 -3.51 7.48
CA LYS A 121 -16.32 -4.05 8.62
C LYS A 121 -17.23 -5.23 8.27
N SER A 122 -17.39 -5.61 7.02
CA SER A 122 -18.21 -6.78 6.69
C SER A 122 -17.47 -8.04 7.15
N THR A 123 -17.85 -8.53 8.30
CA THR A 123 -17.44 -9.84 8.85
C THR A 123 -18.13 -11.01 8.15
N ALA A 124 -18.90 -10.74 7.10
CA ALA A 124 -19.87 -11.67 6.53
C ALA A 124 -19.26 -12.94 5.95
N ASN A 125 -17.97 -13.04 5.71
CA ASN A 125 -17.38 -14.18 5.01
C ASN A 125 -16.10 -14.74 5.66
N GLY A 126 -15.83 -14.50 6.93
CA GLY A 126 -14.69 -15.12 7.62
C GLY A 126 -13.29 -14.62 7.21
N HIS A 127 -13.22 -13.58 6.38
CA HIS A 127 -11.96 -13.05 5.82
C HIS A 127 -11.39 -11.85 6.58
N GLN A 128 -11.60 -11.78 7.88
CA GLN A 128 -11.09 -10.68 8.69
C GLN A 128 -9.54 -10.63 8.70
N GLN A 129 -8.90 -11.79 8.67
CA GLN A 129 -7.43 -11.86 8.64
C GLN A 129 -6.88 -11.35 7.30
N ASP A 130 -7.51 -11.69 6.19
CA ASP A 130 -7.11 -11.22 4.86
C ASP A 130 -7.20 -9.69 4.78
N ARG A 131 -8.28 -9.12 5.31
CA ARG A 131 -8.45 -7.66 5.34
C ARG A 131 -7.41 -6.95 6.19
N SER A 132 -7.03 -7.53 7.32
CA SER A 132 -5.97 -6.97 8.16
C SER A 132 -4.62 -7.02 7.47
N ALA A 133 -4.31 -8.12 6.78
CA ALA A 133 -3.10 -8.26 5.98
C ALA A 133 -3.08 -7.26 4.81
N TRP A 134 -4.18 -7.15 4.08
CA TRP A 134 -4.32 -6.19 2.99
C TRP A 134 -4.28 -4.73 3.46
N SER A 135 -4.76 -4.43 4.65
CA SER A 135 -4.63 -3.08 5.23
C SER A 135 -3.15 -2.68 5.41
N VAL A 136 -2.30 -3.64 5.82
CA VAL A 136 -0.85 -3.42 5.93
C VAL A 136 -0.22 -3.29 4.55
N GLU A 137 -0.60 -4.15 3.59
CA GLU A 137 -0.07 -4.14 2.22
C GLU A 137 -0.37 -2.82 1.53
N VAL A 138 -1.62 -2.37 1.54
CA VAL A 138 -2.03 -1.10 0.94
C VAL A 138 -1.26 0.09 1.52
N SER A 139 -1.04 0.10 2.83
CA SER A 139 -0.24 1.15 3.47
C SER A 139 1.22 1.06 3.02
N LEU A 140 1.79 -0.15 3.00
CA LEU A 140 3.15 -0.39 2.53
C LEU A 140 3.35 0.11 1.10
N ASP A 141 2.45 -0.27 0.19
CA ASP A 141 2.56 0.06 -1.22
C ASP A 141 2.47 1.57 -1.46
N VAL A 142 1.49 2.23 -0.86
CA VAL A 142 1.31 3.69 -0.98
C VAL A 142 2.51 4.45 -0.42
N GLU A 143 2.96 4.10 0.77
CA GLU A 143 4.09 4.74 1.44
C GLU A 143 5.38 4.58 0.66
N TRP A 144 5.64 3.38 0.10
CA TRP A 144 6.86 3.14 -0.66
C TRP A 144 6.82 3.70 -2.08
N VAL A 145 5.68 3.77 -2.73
CA VAL A 145 5.52 4.52 -3.98
C VAL A 145 5.90 5.99 -3.74
N HIS A 146 5.36 6.60 -2.68
CA HIS A 146 5.68 7.98 -2.33
C HIS A 146 7.16 8.15 -1.94
N ALA A 147 7.72 7.23 -1.17
CA ALA A 147 9.14 7.28 -0.79
C ALA A 147 10.10 7.21 -1.99
N VAL A 148 9.73 6.50 -3.06
CA VAL A 148 10.56 6.34 -4.27
C VAL A 148 10.28 7.42 -5.30
N ALA A 149 9.05 7.88 -5.42
CA ALA A 149 8.63 8.93 -6.36
C ALA A 149 7.94 10.08 -5.62
N PRO A 150 8.70 10.89 -4.84
CA PRO A 150 8.13 11.80 -3.83
C PRO A 150 7.29 12.93 -4.40
N LYS A 151 7.26 13.13 -5.70
CA LYS A 151 6.41 14.14 -6.38
C LYS A 151 5.39 13.54 -7.33
N ALA A 152 5.28 12.21 -7.39
CA ALA A 152 4.20 11.56 -8.10
C ALA A 152 2.90 11.65 -7.29
N ASN A 153 1.78 11.76 -7.99
CA ASN A 153 0.47 11.51 -7.38
C ASN A 153 0.32 10.02 -7.10
N VAL A 154 -0.36 9.66 -6.03
CA VAL A 154 -0.60 8.26 -5.67
C VAL A 154 -2.10 8.00 -5.60
N LEU A 155 -2.55 6.98 -6.31
CA LEU A 155 -3.96 6.59 -6.42
C LEU A 155 -4.10 5.10 -6.05
N PRO A 156 -4.29 4.74 -4.77
CA PRO A 156 -4.74 3.40 -4.43
C PRO A 156 -6.14 3.15 -4.98
N VAL A 157 -6.25 2.08 -5.75
CA VAL A 157 -7.49 1.60 -6.36
C VAL A 157 -7.84 0.26 -5.73
N THR A 158 -8.92 0.21 -4.98
CA THR A 158 -9.24 -0.96 -4.17
C THR A 158 -10.48 -1.69 -4.67
N THR A 159 -10.46 -3.00 -4.49
CA THR A 159 -11.56 -3.91 -4.83
C THR A 159 -12.16 -4.53 -3.56
N PRO A 160 -13.43 -4.98 -3.59
CA PRO A 160 -14.07 -5.63 -2.44
C PRO A 160 -13.61 -7.08 -2.20
N THR A 161 -12.68 -7.57 -3.00
CA THR A 161 -12.21 -8.97 -2.96
C THR A 161 -10.71 -9.04 -3.12
N ALA A 162 -10.12 -10.17 -2.75
CA ALA A 162 -8.70 -10.44 -2.92
C ALA A 162 -8.48 -11.66 -3.82
N GLU A 163 -7.35 -11.69 -4.52
CA GLU A 163 -6.89 -12.84 -5.30
C GLU A 163 -6.70 -14.09 -4.44
N THR A 164 -6.47 -13.91 -3.14
CA THR A 164 -6.40 -15.01 -2.17
C THR A 164 -7.67 -15.85 -2.10
N LEU A 165 -8.80 -15.30 -2.58
CA LEU A 165 -10.06 -16.02 -2.69
C LEU A 165 -10.17 -16.88 -3.96
N GLY A 166 -9.14 -16.87 -4.79
CA GLY A 166 -9.00 -17.71 -5.97
C GLY A 166 -9.55 -17.10 -7.25
N VAL A 167 -9.52 -17.89 -8.33
CA VAL A 167 -9.89 -17.47 -9.69
C VAL A 167 -11.22 -16.71 -9.84
N PRO A 168 -12.29 -17.03 -9.09
CA PRO A 168 -13.57 -16.32 -9.24
C PRO A 168 -13.53 -14.82 -8.96
N VAL A 169 -12.52 -14.33 -8.26
CA VAL A 169 -12.39 -12.90 -7.88
C VAL A 169 -11.41 -12.12 -8.76
N PHE A 170 -10.62 -12.79 -9.59
CA PHE A 170 -9.72 -12.11 -10.54
C PHE A 170 -10.44 -11.10 -11.46
N PRO A 171 -11.67 -11.34 -11.95
CA PRO A 171 -12.35 -10.35 -12.77
C PRO A 171 -12.48 -8.98 -12.11
N GLN A 172 -12.62 -8.90 -10.78
CA GLN A 172 -12.73 -7.63 -10.07
C GLN A 172 -11.40 -6.87 -10.01
N MET A 173 -10.30 -7.60 -9.76
CA MET A 173 -8.96 -7.02 -9.84
C MET A 173 -8.65 -6.55 -11.27
N MET A 174 -8.98 -7.35 -12.28
CA MET A 174 -8.78 -6.98 -13.68
C MET A 174 -9.64 -5.79 -14.11
N ASN A 175 -10.87 -5.68 -13.60
CA ASN A 175 -11.72 -4.51 -13.84
C ASN A 175 -11.14 -3.24 -13.21
N ALA A 176 -10.56 -3.34 -12.01
CA ALA A 176 -9.87 -2.23 -11.39
C ALA A 176 -8.63 -1.80 -12.20
N GLN A 177 -7.86 -2.77 -12.69
CA GLN A 177 -6.72 -2.52 -13.58
C GLN A 177 -7.16 -1.87 -14.90
N GLN A 178 -8.25 -2.32 -15.49
CA GLN A 178 -8.82 -1.73 -16.70
C GLN A 178 -9.25 -0.29 -16.49
N TYR A 179 -9.93 -0.03 -15.37
CA TYR A 179 -10.37 1.32 -15.00
C TYR A 179 -9.22 2.33 -14.91
N VAL A 180 -8.06 1.88 -14.47
CA VAL A 180 -6.86 2.74 -14.37
C VAL A 180 -6.24 3.01 -15.74
N ASN A 181 -6.42 2.10 -16.71
CA ASN A 181 -5.82 2.20 -18.04
C ASN A 181 -6.68 3.00 -19.04
N ASP A 182 -7.97 3.20 -18.74
CA ASP A 182 -8.92 3.96 -19.58
C ASP A 182 -8.94 5.46 -19.23
#